data_39bb35b21eba48fc44526bf46ed12a8f
#
_entry.id   39bb35b21eba48fc44526bf46ed12a8f
#
_cell.length_a   1.000
_cell.length_b   1.000
_cell.length_c   1.000
_cell.angle_alpha   90.00
_cell.angle_beta   90.00
_cell.angle_gamma   90.00
#
_symmetry.space_group_name_H-M   'P 1'
#
loop_
_entity.id
_entity.type
_entity.pdbx_description
1 polymer ?
#
loop_
_entity_poly.entity_id
_entity_poly.type
_entity_poly.pdbx_seq_one_letter_code
_entity_poly.pdbx_strand_id
1 'polypeptide(L)'
;MADFLEVTIDKFTFRVDTSCLYSSEGVWARIEGGLVMLGLSDYVQQRSGDIAFIDVKPAGTVLALGDEFASIETVKANVMLASPVSGKIILVNPALEIKPELINQSPFGEGWVCEVEADNLDADWIDMMDADAYFTKMKSEAEEEVRQK
;
A
#
# COMPACT_ATOMS: atom_id res chain seq x y z
N MET A 1 17.69 -6.52 -5.03
CA MET A 1 17.57 -5.07 -5.30
C MET A 1 16.22 -4.78 -5.94
N ALA A 2 15.49 -3.81 -5.40
CA ALA A 2 14.19 -3.48 -5.95
C ALA A 2 14.35 -2.66 -7.24
N ASP A 3 13.58 -3.01 -8.26
CA ASP A 3 13.47 -2.23 -9.48
C ASP A 3 12.19 -1.43 -9.44
N PHE A 4 12.21 -0.24 -10.01
CA PHE A 4 11.05 0.65 -10.01
C PHE A 4 10.67 1.06 -11.42
N LEU A 5 9.37 1.09 -11.68
CA LEU A 5 8.82 1.86 -12.80
C LEU A 5 8.62 3.28 -12.27
N GLU A 6 8.90 4.27 -13.10
CA GLU A 6 8.87 5.67 -12.66
C GLU A 6 8.27 6.56 -13.72
N VAL A 7 7.44 7.52 -13.31
CA VAL A 7 6.89 8.52 -14.21
C VAL A 7 6.77 9.84 -13.48
N THR A 8 7.05 10.93 -14.21
CA THR A 8 6.87 12.28 -13.70
C THR A 8 5.66 12.90 -14.39
N ILE A 9 4.69 13.33 -13.57
CA ILE A 9 3.45 13.95 -14.04
C ILE A 9 3.33 15.27 -13.30
N ASP A 10 3.29 16.38 -14.06
CA ASP A 10 3.36 17.73 -13.53
C ASP A 10 4.68 17.91 -12.74
N LYS A 11 4.62 18.07 -11.44
CA LYS A 11 5.79 18.27 -10.58
C LYS A 11 6.16 17.02 -9.78
N PHE A 12 5.38 15.95 -9.93
CA PHE A 12 5.50 14.80 -9.05
C PHE A 12 6.08 13.60 -9.78
N THR A 13 7.03 12.94 -9.13
CA THR A 13 7.59 11.69 -9.63
C THR A 13 7.02 10.55 -8.78
N PHE A 14 6.40 9.59 -9.47
CA PHE A 14 5.78 8.43 -8.83
C PHE A 14 6.54 7.17 -9.19
N ARG A 15 6.75 6.31 -8.20
CA ARG A 15 7.45 5.04 -8.37
C ARG A 15 6.54 3.86 -8.06
N VAL A 16 6.72 2.78 -8.79
CA VAL A 16 6.03 1.52 -8.58
C VAL A 16 7.09 0.43 -8.46
N ASP A 17 7.10 -0.29 -7.34
CA ASP A 17 8.06 -1.38 -7.10
C ASP A 17 7.62 -2.60 -7.90
N THR A 18 8.51 -3.08 -8.78
CA THR A 18 8.19 -4.20 -9.69
C THR A 18 8.11 -5.55 -8.99
N SER A 19 8.57 -5.65 -7.74
CA SER A 19 8.52 -6.90 -6.97
C SER A 19 7.20 -7.09 -6.23
N CYS A 20 6.31 -6.10 -6.27
CA CYS A 20 5.04 -6.13 -5.54
C CYS A 20 3.85 -6.38 -6.46
N LEU A 21 2.77 -6.89 -5.86
CA LEU A 21 1.43 -6.85 -6.45
C LEU A 21 0.66 -5.71 -5.79
N TYR A 22 -0.42 -5.27 -6.43
CA TYR A 22 -1.15 -4.07 -5.98
C TYR A 22 -2.65 -4.30 -6.01
N SER A 23 -3.34 -3.80 -4.99
CA SER A 23 -4.80 -3.70 -5.03
C SER A 23 -5.20 -2.51 -5.91
N SER A 24 -6.46 -2.47 -6.31
CA SER A 24 -7.00 -1.34 -7.08
C SER A 24 -6.92 -0.01 -6.33
N GLU A 25 -6.84 -0.07 -5.00
CA GLU A 25 -6.77 1.11 -4.14
C GLU A 25 -5.34 1.51 -3.78
N GLY A 26 -4.35 0.80 -4.30
CA GLY A 26 -2.95 1.16 -4.12
C GLY A 26 -2.27 0.62 -2.87
N VAL A 27 -2.80 -0.47 -2.31
CA VAL A 27 -2.09 -1.22 -1.28
C VAL A 27 -1.13 -2.18 -1.98
N TRP A 28 0.17 -2.10 -1.65
CA TRP A 28 1.11 -3.06 -2.22
C TRP A 28 1.23 -4.30 -1.34
N ALA A 29 1.48 -5.42 -2.01
CA ALA A 29 1.68 -6.70 -1.35
C ALA A 29 2.98 -7.31 -1.85
N ARG A 30 3.90 -7.60 -0.93
CA ARG A 30 5.15 -8.30 -1.25
C ARG A 30 5.04 -9.71 -0.68
N ILE A 31 5.06 -10.69 -1.57
CA ILE A 31 4.76 -12.08 -1.22
C ILE A 31 6.04 -12.88 -1.10
N GLU A 32 6.22 -13.55 0.05
CA GLU A 32 7.33 -14.47 0.29
C GLU A 32 6.74 -15.73 0.93
N GLY A 33 6.56 -16.78 0.10
CA GLY A 33 5.90 -18.01 0.58
C GLY A 33 4.47 -17.71 0.98
N GLY A 34 4.07 -18.12 2.19
CA GLY A 34 2.74 -17.85 2.72
C GLY A 34 2.61 -16.51 3.45
N LEU A 35 3.69 -15.73 3.50
CA LEU A 35 3.72 -14.44 4.19
C LEU A 35 3.59 -13.31 3.19
N VAL A 36 2.78 -12.30 3.54
CA VAL A 36 2.53 -11.15 2.68
C VAL A 36 2.75 -9.89 3.48
N MET A 37 3.72 -9.08 3.06
CA MET A 37 3.94 -7.76 3.65
C MET A 37 3.06 -6.75 2.92
N LEU A 38 2.37 -5.90 3.65
CA LEU A 38 1.46 -4.89 3.11
C LEU A 38 1.95 -3.49 3.40
N GLY A 39 1.71 -2.59 2.47
CA GLY A 39 2.01 -1.18 2.63
C GLY A 39 1.23 -0.34 1.64
N LEU A 40 1.54 0.95 1.63
CA LEU A 40 0.85 1.93 0.80
C LEU A 40 1.75 2.32 -0.38
N SER A 41 1.18 2.39 -1.57
CA SER A 41 1.97 2.76 -2.75
C SER A 41 2.45 4.21 -2.67
N ASP A 42 3.51 4.50 -3.41
CA ASP A 42 4.06 5.85 -3.50
C ASP A 42 3.02 6.86 -3.98
N TYR A 43 2.25 6.50 -4.99
CA TYR A 43 1.20 7.37 -5.52
C TYR A 43 0.16 7.73 -4.45
N VAL A 44 -0.31 6.73 -3.71
CA VAL A 44 -1.35 6.97 -2.70
C VAL A 44 -0.81 7.83 -1.56
N GLN A 45 0.42 7.59 -1.11
CA GLN A 45 0.97 8.42 -0.03
C GLN A 45 1.20 9.86 -0.48
N GLN A 46 1.63 10.08 -1.73
CA GLN A 46 1.79 11.44 -2.22
C GLN A 46 0.45 12.16 -2.37
N ARG A 47 -0.55 11.46 -2.85
CA ARG A 47 -1.91 11.99 -3.00
C ARG A 47 -2.56 12.29 -1.65
N SER A 48 -2.31 11.46 -0.65
CA SER A 48 -2.88 11.64 0.70
C SER A 48 -2.21 12.76 1.48
N GLY A 49 -0.94 13.03 1.19
CA GLY A 49 -0.14 14.02 1.91
C GLY A 49 0.52 13.44 3.15
N ASP A 50 1.04 14.32 3.99
CA ASP A 50 1.79 13.90 5.18
C ASP A 50 0.89 13.13 6.14
N ILE A 51 1.33 11.94 6.53
CA ILE A 51 0.60 11.08 7.45
C ILE A 51 0.92 11.51 8.87
N ALA A 52 -0.13 11.97 9.57
CA ALA A 52 -0.01 12.41 10.96
C ALA A 52 -0.18 11.24 11.92
N PHE A 53 -0.98 10.25 11.54
CA PHE A 53 -1.35 9.17 12.42
C PHE A 53 -1.72 7.92 11.61
N ILE A 54 -1.37 6.74 12.11
CA ILE A 54 -1.81 5.47 11.53
C ILE A 54 -2.29 4.57 12.65
N ASP A 55 -3.42 3.91 12.40
CA ASP A 55 -3.98 2.91 13.30
C ASP A 55 -4.01 1.57 12.55
N VAL A 56 -3.21 0.61 13.01
CA VAL A 56 -3.10 -0.70 12.38
C VAL A 56 -3.78 -1.72 13.28
N LYS A 57 -4.59 -2.61 12.72
CA LYS A 57 -5.18 -3.71 13.48
C LYS A 57 -4.06 -4.54 14.10
N PRO A 58 -4.22 -4.99 15.35
CA PRO A 58 -3.13 -5.68 16.04
C PRO A 58 -2.83 -7.06 15.49
N ALA A 59 -1.63 -7.56 15.80
CA ALA A 59 -1.27 -8.94 15.50
C ALA A 59 -2.31 -9.88 16.12
N GLY A 60 -2.66 -10.92 15.39
CA GLY A 60 -3.73 -11.85 15.79
C GLY A 60 -5.07 -11.55 15.13
N THR A 61 -5.24 -10.37 14.52
CA THR A 61 -6.47 -10.02 13.83
C THR A 61 -6.63 -10.90 12.58
N VAL A 62 -7.79 -11.52 12.43
CA VAL A 62 -8.14 -12.32 11.25
C VAL A 62 -8.83 -11.41 10.25
N LEU A 63 -8.32 -11.40 9.02
CA LEU A 63 -8.82 -10.56 7.94
C LEU A 63 -9.48 -11.42 6.87
N ALA A 64 -10.67 -11.01 6.43
CA ALA A 64 -11.22 -11.47 5.17
C ALA A 64 -10.74 -10.54 4.07
N LEU A 65 -10.80 -10.99 2.83
CA LEU A 65 -10.47 -10.16 1.67
C LEU A 65 -11.31 -8.88 1.71
N GLY A 66 -10.65 -7.73 1.63
CA GLY A 66 -11.33 -6.43 1.65
C GLY A 66 -11.55 -5.84 3.04
N ASP A 67 -11.24 -6.57 4.11
CA ASP A 67 -11.36 -6.02 5.45
C ASP A 67 -10.34 -4.92 5.69
N GLU A 68 -10.71 -3.94 6.53
CA GLU A 68 -9.80 -2.90 6.93
C GLU A 68 -8.67 -3.48 7.78
N PHE A 69 -7.42 -3.28 7.37
CA PHE A 69 -6.27 -3.68 8.19
C PHE A 69 -5.60 -2.48 8.85
N ALA A 70 -5.84 -1.28 8.35
CA ALA A 70 -5.28 -0.06 8.91
C ALA A 70 -6.08 1.15 8.43
N SER A 71 -5.93 2.26 9.14
CA SER A 71 -6.44 3.55 8.69
C SER A 71 -5.35 4.60 8.90
N ILE A 72 -5.29 5.58 7.99
CA ILE A 72 -4.36 6.69 8.11
C ILE A 72 -5.11 8.00 8.24
N GLU A 73 -4.54 8.92 9.03
CA GLU A 73 -5.03 10.29 9.16
C GLU A 73 -4.02 11.25 8.58
N THR A 74 -4.51 12.11 7.70
CA THR A 74 -3.72 13.22 7.15
C THR A 74 -4.49 14.51 7.42
N VAL A 75 -3.89 15.65 7.09
CA VAL A 75 -4.57 16.94 7.21
C VAL A 75 -5.83 16.99 6.34
N LYS A 76 -5.81 16.28 5.21
CA LYS A 76 -6.91 16.31 4.23
C LYS A 76 -8.04 15.35 4.56
N ALA A 77 -7.74 14.15 5.09
CA ALA A 77 -8.72 13.08 5.16
C ALA A 77 -8.28 11.94 6.07
N ASN A 78 -9.25 11.09 6.37
CA ASN A 78 -9.01 9.77 6.95
C ASN A 78 -9.19 8.74 5.84
N VAL A 79 -8.25 7.82 5.70
CA VAL A 79 -8.29 6.80 4.64
C VAL A 79 -8.21 5.43 5.26
N MET A 80 -9.18 4.57 4.93
CA MET A 80 -9.19 3.17 5.35
C MET A 80 -8.46 2.34 4.31
N LEU A 81 -7.62 1.43 4.76
CA LEU A 81 -6.85 0.56 3.89
C LEU A 81 -7.42 -0.85 3.95
N ALA A 82 -7.91 -1.31 2.79
CA ALA A 82 -8.51 -2.63 2.66
C ALA A 82 -7.45 -3.67 2.34
N SER A 83 -7.53 -4.83 2.98
CA SER A 83 -6.57 -5.91 2.75
C SER A 83 -6.80 -6.59 1.40
N PRO A 84 -5.76 -6.73 0.58
CA PRO A 84 -5.85 -7.46 -0.68
C PRO A 84 -5.76 -8.97 -0.51
N VAL A 85 -5.56 -9.45 0.72
CA VAL A 85 -5.45 -10.88 1.01
C VAL A 85 -6.25 -11.21 2.27
N SER A 86 -6.69 -12.46 2.37
CA SER A 86 -7.27 -13.00 3.59
C SER A 86 -6.18 -13.70 4.40
N GLY A 87 -6.30 -13.67 5.71
CA GLY A 87 -5.32 -14.27 6.60
C GLY A 87 -5.28 -13.60 7.96
N LYS A 88 -4.20 -13.82 8.68
CA LYS A 88 -4.03 -13.28 10.03
C LYS A 88 -2.83 -12.36 10.08
N ILE A 89 -3.02 -11.18 10.68
CA ILE A 89 -1.90 -10.26 10.92
C ILE A 89 -0.99 -10.90 11.95
N ILE A 90 0.28 -11.09 11.61
CA ILE A 90 1.26 -11.68 12.52
C ILE A 90 2.28 -10.68 13.01
N LEU A 91 2.43 -9.54 12.33
CA LEU A 91 3.40 -8.53 12.72
C LEU A 91 2.93 -7.16 12.24
N VAL A 92 3.03 -6.17 13.12
CA VAL A 92 2.75 -4.76 12.80
C VAL A 92 4.07 -4.02 12.91
N ASN A 93 4.33 -3.09 11.98
CA ASN A 93 5.58 -2.32 11.99
C ASN A 93 5.61 -1.40 13.21
N PRO A 94 6.47 -1.70 14.20
CA PRO A 94 6.50 -0.91 15.44
C PRO A 94 7.02 0.52 15.24
N ALA A 95 7.79 0.75 14.19
CA ALA A 95 8.33 2.08 13.92
C ALA A 95 7.26 3.10 13.58
N LEU A 96 6.10 2.65 13.09
CA LEU A 96 5.03 3.57 12.67
C LEU A 96 4.34 4.27 13.85
N GLU A 97 4.37 3.70 15.05
CA GLU A 97 3.84 4.35 16.24
C GLU A 97 4.61 5.62 16.58
N ILE A 98 5.92 5.60 16.31
CA ILE A 98 6.81 6.71 16.62
C ILE A 98 6.97 7.65 15.42
N LYS A 99 7.05 7.06 14.21
CA LYS A 99 7.31 7.80 12.98
C LYS A 99 6.34 7.38 11.87
N PRO A 100 5.08 7.79 11.93
CA PRO A 100 4.13 7.45 10.85
C PRO A 100 4.56 8.03 9.49
N GLU A 101 5.35 9.08 9.47
CA GLU A 101 5.89 9.69 8.25
C GLU A 101 6.85 8.79 7.48
N LEU A 102 7.25 7.64 8.03
CA LEU A 102 8.01 6.66 7.27
C LEU A 102 7.24 6.17 6.05
N ILE A 103 5.92 6.16 6.12
CA ILE A 103 5.09 5.80 4.97
C ILE A 103 5.30 6.78 3.83
N ASN A 104 5.47 8.07 4.16
CA ASN A 104 5.75 9.10 3.15
C ASN A 104 7.20 9.02 2.66
N GLN A 105 8.14 8.75 3.57
CA GLN A 105 9.56 8.80 3.26
C GLN A 105 10.06 7.55 2.54
N SER A 106 9.52 6.39 2.89
CA SER A 106 9.98 5.10 2.36
C SER A 106 8.81 4.12 2.26
N PRO A 107 7.84 4.37 1.37
CA PRO A 107 6.62 3.57 1.33
C PRO A 107 6.83 2.10 1.00
N PHE A 108 7.86 1.76 0.21
CA PHE A 108 8.17 0.38 -0.15
C PHE A 108 9.22 -0.28 0.75
N GLY A 109 9.82 0.49 1.64
CA GLY A 109 10.87 0.02 2.54
C GLY A 109 10.43 0.13 3.99
N GLU A 110 11.05 1.03 4.74
CA GLU A 110 10.82 1.17 6.19
C GLU A 110 9.38 1.54 6.55
N GLY A 111 8.60 2.07 5.61
CA GLY A 111 7.19 2.42 5.81
C GLY A 111 6.20 1.28 5.60
N TRP A 112 6.64 0.03 5.58
CA TRP A 112 5.72 -1.10 5.50
C TRP A 112 4.75 -1.06 6.69
N VAL A 113 3.53 -1.58 6.50
CA VAL A 113 2.48 -1.46 7.52
C VAL A 113 2.36 -2.70 8.39
N CYS A 114 2.16 -3.84 7.78
CA CYS A 114 2.01 -5.09 8.54
C CYS A 114 2.38 -6.29 7.68
N GLU A 115 2.47 -7.46 8.35
CA GLU A 115 2.73 -8.73 7.69
C GLU A 115 1.58 -9.67 8.01
N VAL A 116 1.07 -10.34 7.00
CA VAL A 116 -0.09 -11.23 7.09
C VAL A 116 0.32 -12.64 6.71
N GLU A 117 -0.09 -13.62 7.51
CA GLU A 117 0.00 -15.02 7.14
C GLU A 117 -1.25 -15.31 6.31
N ALA A 118 -1.09 -15.44 5.01
CA ALA A 118 -2.20 -15.60 4.08
C ALA A 118 -2.77 -17.01 4.15
N ASP A 119 -4.07 -17.14 4.07
CA ASP A 119 -4.75 -18.45 4.14
C ASP A 119 -5.40 -18.88 2.82
N ASN A 120 -5.50 -17.98 1.84
CA ASN A 120 -6.13 -18.28 0.55
C ASN A 120 -5.46 -17.49 -0.58
N LEU A 121 -4.13 -17.46 -0.57
CA LEU A 121 -3.36 -16.59 -1.45
C LEU A 121 -3.60 -16.88 -2.94
N ASP A 122 -3.74 -18.15 -3.32
CA ASP A 122 -3.95 -18.53 -4.73
C ASP A 122 -5.22 -17.90 -5.30
N ALA A 123 -6.28 -17.81 -4.51
CA ALA A 123 -7.52 -17.17 -4.94
C ALA A 123 -7.42 -15.64 -4.88
N ASP A 124 -6.83 -15.12 -3.81
CA ASP A 124 -6.74 -13.66 -3.59
C ASP A 124 -5.82 -13.00 -4.62
N TRP A 125 -4.77 -13.71 -5.06
CA TRP A 125 -3.81 -13.22 -6.05
C TRP A 125 -4.48 -12.81 -7.36
N ILE A 126 -5.54 -13.51 -7.76
CA ILE A 126 -6.19 -13.29 -9.07
C ILE A 126 -6.70 -11.87 -9.23
N ASP A 127 -7.15 -11.25 -8.14
CA ASP A 127 -7.73 -9.91 -8.17
C ASP A 127 -6.71 -8.80 -7.99
N MET A 128 -5.45 -9.14 -7.75
CA MET A 128 -4.38 -8.14 -7.62
C MET A 128 -3.74 -7.85 -8.98
N MET A 129 -3.24 -6.64 -9.11
CA MET A 129 -2.54 -6.20 -10.32
C MET A 129 -1.03 -6.39 -10.15
N ASP A 130 -0.36 -6.76 -11.24
CA ASP A 130 1.10 -6.70 -11.25
C ASP A 130 1.55 -5.23 -11.35
N ALA A 131 2.86 -5.02 -11.25
CA ALA A 131 3.41 -3.67 -11.27
C ALA A 131 3.08 -2.91 -12.56
N ASP A 132 3.15 -3.57 -13.71
CA ASP A 132 2.86 -2.93 -14.99
C ASP A 132 1.40 -2.49 -15.09
N ALA A 133 0.48 -3.34 -14.69
CA ALA A 133 -0.96 -3.03 -14.71
C ALA A 133 -1.28 -1.88 -13.75
N TYR A 134 -0.73 -1.94 -12.54
CA TYR A 134 -0.93 -0.88 -11.57
C TYR A 134 -0.31 0.45 -12.05
N PHE A 135 0.88 0.38 -12.63
CA PHE A 135 1.56 1.57 -13.14
C PHE A 135 0.70 2.29 -14.20
N THR A 136 0.12 1.53 -15.12
CA THR A 136 -0.74 2.08 -16.17
C THR A 136 -1.99 2.74 -15.56
N LYS A 137 -2.62 2.09 -14.59
CA LYS A 137 -3.79 2.61 -13.90
C LYS A 137 -3.45 3.89 -13.13
N MET A 138 -2.38 3.85 -12.34
CA MET A 138 -1.93 4.97 -11.52
C MET A 138 -1.60 6.19 -12.40
N LYS A 139 -0.88 5.96 -13.48
CA LYS A 139 -0.49 7.01 -14.42
C LYS A 139 -1.73 7.70 -14.98
N SER A 140 -2.74 6.92 -15.39
CA SER A 140 -3.99 7.45 -15.91
C SER A 140 -4.72 8.30 -14.86
N GLU A 141 -4.80 7.83 -13.62
CA GLU A 141 -5.42 8.57 -12.53
C GLU A 141 -4.70 9.87 -12.23
N ALA A 142 -3.37 9.85 -12.19
CA ALA A 142 -2.57 11.03 -11.91
C ALA A 142 -2.71 12.07 -13.02
N GLU A 143 -2.73 11.64 -14.28
CA GLU A 143 -2.93 12.53 -15.41
C GLU A 143 -4.32 13.18 -15.39
N GLU A 144 -5.32 12.40 -15.00
CA GLU A 144 -6.69 12.91 -14.91
C GLU A 144 -6.81 13.97 -13.80
N GLU A 145 -6.17 13.77 -12.65
CA GLU A 145 -6.16 14.76 -11.58
C GLU A 145 -5.56 16.09 -12.02
N VAL A 146 -4.49 16.04 -12.80
CA VAL A 146 -3.85 17.26 -13.34
C VAL A 146 -4.78 18.00 -14.28
N ARG A 147 -5.50 17.26 -15.15
CA ARG A 147 -6.44 17.87 -16.09
C ARG A 147 -7.61 18.55 -15.42
N GLN A 148 -7.98 18.11 -14.21
CA GLN A 148 -9.12 18.67 -13.48
C GLN A 148 -8.78 19.90 -12.64
N LYS A 149 -7.53 20.27 -12.58
CA LYS A 149 -7.10 21.45 -11.80
C LYS A 149 -7.32 22.75 -12.51
#